data_afce6e5cb2c84e882736a03cb283018d
#
_entry.id   afce6e5cb2c84e882736a03cb283018d
#
_cell.length_a   1.000
_cell.length_b   1.000
_cell.length_c   1.000
_cell.angle_alpha   90.00
_cell.angle_beta   90.00
_cell.angle_gamma   90.00
#
_symmetry.space_group_name_H-M   'P 1'
#
loop_
_entity.id
_entity.type
_entity.pdbx_description
1 polymer ?
#
loop_
_entity_poly.entity_id
_entity_poly.type
_entity_poly.pdbx_seq_one_letter_code
_entity_poly.pdbx_strand_id
1 'polypeptide(L)'
;APRGHTPIIRRPGKRFSQSMISSLTNRGKLRFMIYEGALKAPIFLDFLRRLIREAARKLFVVVDNLPVHRAHRVTAWVQNHADQVELFYLPSYAPEHNPDEFLNNDLKQAMARRRTPRDKGALKSSLTSYMRSLQRCPAKVRTFFQAPTVRYAA
;
A
#
# COMPACT_ATOMS: atom_id res chain seq x y z
N ALA A 1 -0.27 12.39 5.41
CA ALA A 1 -1.36 11.78 4.62
C ALA A 1 -1.07 10.31 4.32
N PRO A 2 -2.09 9.44 4.41
CA PRO A 2 -1.90 8.03 4.05
C PRO A 2 -1.62 7.86 2.56
N ARG A 3 -0.89 6.81 2.25
CA ARG A 3 -0.52 6.45 0.89
C ARG A 3 -0.98 5.05 0.55
N GLY A 4 -1.47 4.85 -0.67
CA GLY A 4 -1.86 3.55 -1.16
C GLY A 4 -0.96 3.10 -2.30
N HIS A 5 -0.54 1.86 -2.29
CA HIS A 5 0.26 1.25 -3.35
C HIS A 5 -0.03 -0.24 -3.44
N THR A 6 0.21 -0.80 -4.62
CA THR A 6 -0.06 -2.22 -4.89
C THR A 6 1.19 -2.93 -5.40
N PRO A 7 2.01 -3.50 -4.51
CA PRO A 7 3.13 -4.32 -4.95
C PRO A 7 2.65 -5.71 -5.40
N ILE A 8 3.38 -6.29 -6.35
CA ILE A 8 3.21 -7.66 -6.76
C ILE A 8 4.53 -8.38 -6.54
N ILE A 9 4.51 -9.43 -5.71
CA ILE A 9 5.71 -10.19 -5.38
C ILE A 9 5.74 -11.46 -6.22
N ARG A 10 6.84 -11.65 -6.97
CA ARG A 10 7.06 -12.83 -7.78
C ARG A 10 8.45 -13.38 -7.52
N ARG A 11 8.57 -14.70 -7.50
CA ARG A 11 9.84 -15.38 -7.32
C ARG A 11 10.23 -16.07 -8.63
N PRO A 12 11.46 -15.80 -9.17
CA PRO A 12 11.95 -16.50 -10.37
C PRO A 12 11.92 -18.02 -10.16
N GLY A 13 11.50 -18.76 -11.19
CA GLY A 13 11.42 -20.21 -11.14
C GLY A 13 10.23 -20.76 -10.38
N LYS A 14 9.39 -19.91 -9.76
CA LYS A 14 8.16 -20.30 -9.08
C LYS A 14 6.95 -19.73 -9.82
N ARG A 15 5.87 -20.51 -9.90
CA ARG A 15 4.65 -20.15 -10.64
C ARG A 15 3.56 -19.56 -9.77
N PHE A 16 3.92 -18.93 -8.66
CA PHE A 16 2.93 -18.30 -7.80
C PHE A 16 3.35 -16.87 -7.48
N SER A 17 2.37 -16.03 -7.29
CA SER A 17 2.54 -14.65 -6.93
C SER A 17 1.45 -14.24 -5.95
N GLN A 18 1.67 -13.15 -5.25
CA GLN A 18 0.70 -12.61 -4.30
C GLN A 18 0.62 -11.11 -4.48
N SER A 19 -0.60 -10.59 -4.50
CA SER A 19 -0.87 -9.17 -4.60
C SER A 19 -1.15 -8.58 -3.22
N MET A 20 -0.74 -7.33 -3.03
CA MET A 20 -0.93 -6.64 -1.75
C MET A 20 -1.10 -5.15 -2.01
N ILE A 21 -2.02 -4.53 -1.28
CA ILE A 21 -2.17 -3.08 -1.23
C ILE A 21 -1.83 -2.62 0.18
N SER A 22 -1.14 -1.49 0.30
CA SER A 22 -0.74 -0.95 1.60
C SER A 22 -0.87 0.56 1.64
N SER A 23 -0.96 1.10 2.84
CA SER A 23 -0.94 2.53 3.08
C SER A 23 -0.02 2.86 4.25
N LEU A 24 0.64 4.00 4.16
CA LEU A 24 1.56 4.51 5.17
C LEU A 24 1.13 5.89 5.62
N THR A 25 1.36 6.20 6.88
CA THR A 25 1.24 7.56 7.39
C THR A 25 2.61 8.06 7.85
N ASN A 26 2.77 9.39 7.87
CA ASN A 26 4.00 10.01 8.36
C ASN A 26 4.21 9.82 9.87
N ARG A 27 3.20 9.32 10.58
CA ARG A 27 3.29 8.97 12.00
C ARG A 27 3.70 7.52 12.23
N GLY A 28 3.92 6.77 11.15
CA GLY A 28 4.38 5.39 11.22
C GLY A 28 3.29 4.35 11.26
N LYS A 29 2.05 4.71 10.96
CA LYS A 29 0.97 3.73 10.82
C LYS A 29 1.07 3.05 9.47
N LEU A 30 0.88 1.74 9.47
CA LEU A 30 0.88 0.92 8.28
C LEU A 30 -0.38 0.07 8.27
N ARG A 31 -1.08 0.08 7.13
CA ARG A 31 -2.21 -0.82 6.88
C ARG A 31 -1.94 -1.57 5.59
N PHE A 32 -2.38 -2.81 5.53
CA PHE A 32 -2.18 -3.61 4.32
C PHE A 32 -3.32 -4.62 4.15
N MET A 33 -3.50 -5.04 2.91
CA MET A 33 -4.47 -6.07 2.55
C MET A 33 -3.90 -6.92 1.43
N ILE A 34 -3.90 -8.23 1.61
CA ILE A 34 -3.49 -9.20 0.60
C ILE A 34 -4.72 -9.62 -0.18
N TYR A 35 -4.62 -9.69 -1.50
CA TYR A 35 -5.73 -10.04 -2.37
C TYR A 35 -5.25 -10.86 -3.55
N GLU A 36 -6.19 -11.43 -4.31
CA GLU A 36 -5.90 -12.26 -5.47
C GLU A 36 -6.06 -11.46 -6.76
N GLY A 37 -5.14 -11.68 -7.70
CA GLY A 37 -5.23 -11.12 -9.04
C GLY A 37 -4.82 -9.66 -9.13
N ALA A 38 -5.35 -8.98 -10.14
CA ALA A 38 -5.07 -7.57 -10.38
C ALA A 38 -5.88 -6.67 -9.45
N LEU A 39 -5.38 -5.48 -9.19
CA LEU A 39 -6.12 -4.49 -8.41
C LEU A 39 -7.29 -3.97 -9.25
N LYS A 40 -8.51 -4.15 -8.73
CA LYS A 40 -9.74 -3.67 -9.34
C LYS A 40 -10.46 -2.73 -8.37
N ALA A 41 -11.38 -1.93 -8.90
CA ALA A 41 -12.11 -0.95 -8.11
C ALA A 41 -12.75 -1.53 -6.84
N PRO A 42 -13.41 -2.69 -6.85
CA PRO A 42 -13.99 -3.24 -5.62
C PRO A 42 -12.96 -3.51 -4.52
N ILE A 43 -11.76 -3.97 -4.89
CA ILE A 43 -10.68 -4.24 -3.94
C ILE A 43 -10.17 -2.93 -3.35
N PHE A 44 -9.94 -1.94 -4.20
CA PHE A 44 -9.49 -0.62 -3.75
C PHE A 44 -10.52 0.03 -2.82
N LEU A 45 -11.80 -0.04 -3.16
CA LEU A 45 -12.87 0.48 -2.32
C LEU A 45 -12.95 -0.25 -0.97
N ASP A 46 -12.78 -1.56 -0.97
CA ASP A 46 -12.75 -2.33 0.27
C ASP A 46 -11.61 -1.85 1.19
N PHE A 47 -10.46 -1.61 0.61
CA PHE A 47 -9.31 -1.08 1.37
C PHE A 47 -9.60 0.31 1.92
N LEU A 48 -10.18 1.21 1.11
CA LEU A 48 -10.56 2.54 1.58
C LEU A 48 -11.58 2.47 2.73
N ARG A 49 -12.57 1.56 2.64
CA ARG A 49 -13.54 1.37 3.73
C ARG A 49 -12.85 0.95 5.02
N ARG A 50 -11.86 0.08 4.94
CA ARG A 50 -11.07 -0.33 6.11
C ARG A 50 -10.30 0.84 6.70
N LEU A 51 -9.68 1.67 5.87
CA LEU A 51 -8.96 2.84 6.33
C LEU A 51 -9.88 3.82 7.06
N ILE A 52 -11.05 4.10 6.50
CA ILE A 52 -12.04 5.00 7.09
C ILE A 52 -12.52 4.46 8.44
N ARG A 53 -12.80 3.16 8.51
CA ARG A 53 -13.33 2.53 9.74
C ARG A 53 -12.35 2.67 10.90
N GLU A 54 -11.06 2.62 10.62
CA GLU A 54 -10.03 2.70 11.65
C GLU A 54 -9.56 4.12 11.93
N ALA A 55 -10.02 5.11 11.14
CA ALA A 55 -9.56 6.47 11.26
C ALA A 55 -10.43 7.27 12.27
N ALA A 56 -9.75 8.08 13.08
CA ALA A 56 -10.42 8.95 14.03
C ALA A 56 -10.89 10.27 13.41
N ARG A 57 -10.42 10.59 12.21
CA ARG A 57 -10.72 11.84 11.51
C ARG A 57 -10.67 11.64 10.00
N LYS A 58 -11.04 12.65 9.23
CA LYS A 58 -11.01 12.62 7.77
C LYS A 58 -9.61 12.27 7.28
N LEU A 59 -9.55 11.37 6.28
CA LEU A 59 -8.32 10.91 5.66
C LEU A 59 -8.05 11.68 4.38
N PHE A 60 -6.79 12.07 4.19
CA PHE A 60 -6.27 12.62 2.95
C PHE A 60 -5.34 11.57 2.37
N VAL A 61 -5.76 10.89 1.30
CA VAL A 61 -5.04 9.73 0.74
C VAL A 61 -4.39 10.14 -0.56
N VAL A 62 -3.08 10.00 -0.62
CA VAL A 62 -2.31 10.25 -1.85
C VAL A 62 -2.05 8.92 -2.53
N VAL A 63 -2.42 8.83 -3.79
CA VAL A 63 -2.32 7.60 -4.58
C VAL A 63 -1.57 7.85 -5.88
N ASP A 64 -1.05 6.76 -6.46
CA ASP A 64 -0.48 6.79 -7.80
C ASP A 64 -1.57 7.12 -8.82
N ASN A 65 -1.16 7.62 -9.97
CA ASN A 65 -2.08 7.96 -11.04
C ASN A 65 -2.41 6.74 -11.91
N LEU A 66 -2.82 5.65 -11.26
CA LEU A 66 -3.25 4.43 -11.95
C LEU A 66 -4.72 4.58 -12.36
N PRO A 67 -5.12 3.97 -13.49
CA PRO A 67 -6.52 4.05 -13.94
C PRO A 67 -7.53 3.57 -12.90
N VAL A 68 -7.19 2.53 -12.12
CA VAL A 68 -8.11 2.00 -11.10
C VAL A 68 -8.43 3.04 -10.03
N HIS A 69 -7.48 3.91 -9.68
CA HIS A 69 -7.72 4.95 -8.69
C HIS A 69 -8.63 6.06 -9.20
N ARG A 70 -8.77 6.19 -10.52
CA ARG A 70 -9.62 7.17 -11.17
C ARG A 70 -10.90 6.58 -11.76
N ALA A 71 -11.15 5.29 -11.54
CA ALA A 71 -12.36 4.65 -12.06
C ALA A 71 -13.60 5.38 -11.55
N HIS A 72 -14.63 5.47 -12.40
CA HIS A 72 -15.86 6.17 -12.06
C HIS A 72 -16.47 5.69 -10.75
N ARG A 73 -16.45 4.38 -10.53
CA ARG A 73 -16.95 3.76 -9.29
C ARG A 73 -16.21 4.27 -8.05
N VAL A 74 -14.90 4.48 -8.18
CA VAL A 74 -14.07 4.99 -7.09
C VAL A 74 -14.37 6.47 -6.84
N THR A 75 -14.37 7.28 -7.89
CA THR A 75 -14.61 8.73 -7.75
C THR A 75 -16.00 9.01 -7.21
N ALA A 76 -17.01 8.26 -7.66
CA ALA A 76 -18.37 8.40 -7.17
C ALA A 76 -18.46 8.04 -5.67
N TRP A 77 -17.83 6.94 -5.27
CA TRP A 77 -17.83 6.53 -3.87
C TRP A 77 -17.13 7.56 -2.99
N VAL A 78 -15.99 8.09 -3.44
CA VAL A 78 -15.24 9.11 -2.70
C VAL A 78 -16.07 10.39 -2.53
N GLN A 79 -16.78 10.81 -3.58
CA GLN A 79 -17.68 11.97 -3.50
C GLN A 79 -18.78 11.77 -2.45
N ASN A 80 -19.33 10.56 -2.37
CA ASN A 80 -20.37 10.23 -1.37
C ASN A 80 -19.81 10.11 0.04
N HIS A 81 -18.50 10.08 0.20
CA HIS A 81 -17.82 9.98 1.49
C HIS A 81 -16.85 11.16 1.70
N ALA A 82 -17.18 12.32 1.12
CA ALA A 82 -16.29 13.48 1.12
C ALA A 82 -15.98 14.01 2.54
N ASP A 83 -16.83 13.72 3.51
CA ASP A 83 -16.59 14.06 4.92
C ASP A 83 -15.59 13.12 5.59
N GLN A 84 -15.30 11.97 5.01
CA GLN A 84 -14.44 10.93 5.58
C GLN A 84 -13.15 10.72 4.84
N VAL A 85 -13.10 10.99 3.52
CA VAL A 85 -11.92 10.74 2.70
C VAL A 85 -11.84 11.68 1.51
N GLU A 86 -10.62 12.03 1.14
CA GLU A 86 -10.32 12.78 -0.06
C GLU A 86 -9.09 12.17 -0.73
N LEU A 87 -9.12 11.98 -2.05
CA LEU A 87 -8.01 11.41 -2.81
C LEU A 87 -7.22 12.51 -3.51
N PHE A 88 -5.90 12.37 -3.49
CA PHE A 88 -4.96 13.20 -4.23
C PHE A 88 -4.10 12.29 -5.10
N TYR A 89 -3.89 12.66 -6.35
CA TYR A 89 -3.19 11.83 -7.31
C TYR A 89 -1.78 12.36 -7.53
N LEU A 90 -0.78 11.47 -7.47
CA LEU A 90 0.58 11.82 -7.84
C LEU A 90 0.68 12.00 -9.36
N PRO A 91 1.65 12.82 -9.84
CA PRO A 91 1.90 12.91 -11.27
C PRO A 91 2.21 11.53 -11.87
N SER A 92 1.86 11.35 -13.14
CA SER A 92 2.21 10.13 -13.87
C SER A 92 3.73 9.97 -13.91
N TYR A 93 4.21 8.71 -13.84
CA TYR A 93 5.62 8.36 -13.92
C TYR A 93 6.50 9.01 -12.84
N ALA A 94 5.94 9.21 -11.65
CA ALA A 94 6.68 9.79 -10.52
C ALA A 94 6.65 8.86 -9.29
N PRO A 95 7.10 7.58 -9.40
CA PRO A 95 7.06 6.65 -8.28
C PRO A 95 7.94 7.09 -7.11
N GLU A 96 9.00 7.84 -7.36
CA GLU A 96 9.90 8.34 -6.32
C GLU A 96 9.23 9.29 -5.34
N HIS A 97 8.06 9.83 -5.68
CA HIS A 97 7.28 10.68 -4.77
C HIS A 97 6.34 9.88 -3.86
N ASN A 98 6.30 8.55 -4.01
CA ASN A 98 5.44 7.70 -3.22
C ASN A 98 6.27 6.92 -2.19
N PRO A 99 6.07 7.17 -0.87
CA PRO A 99 6.83 6.44 0.16
C PRO A 99 6.62 4.94 0.13
N ASP A 100 5.53 4.45 -0.46
CA ASP A 100 5.32 3.00 -0.64
C ASP A 100 6.40 2.35 -1.52
N GLU A 101 7.05 3.11 -2.39
CA GLU A 101 8.16 2.56 -3.19
C GLU A 101 9.33 2.15 -2.28
N PHE A 102 9.60 2.91 -1.23
CA PHE A 102 10.62 2.55 -0.26
C PHE A 102 10.22 1.32 0.56
N LEU A 103 8.95 1.23 0.93
CA LEU A 103 8.41 0.02 1.56
C LEU A 103 8.56 -1.19 0.63
N ASN A 104 8.22 -1.05 -0.64
CA ASN A 104 8.31 -2.13 -1.61
C ASN A 104 9.74 -2.62 -1.78
N ASN A 105 10.72 -1.70 -1.83
CA ASN A 105 12.12 -2.06 -1.93
C ASN A 105 12.58 -2.83 -0.69
N ASP A 106 12.20 -2.37 0.50
CA ASP A 106 12.52 -3.04 1.74
C ASP A 106 11.89 -4.43 1.80
N LEU A 107 10.63 -4.54 1.38
CA LEU A 107 9.90 -5.81 1.32
C LEU A 107 10.59 -6.80 0.38
N LYS A 108 10.96 -6.35 -0.83
CA LYS A 108 11.64 -7.21 -1.80
C LYS A 108 12.97 -7.73 -1.26
N GLN A 109 13.74 -6.88 -0.59
CA GLN A 109 15.00 -7.28 0.02
C GLN A 109 14.78 -8.27 1.17
N ALA A 110 13.77 -8.03 1.99
CA ALA A 110 13.43 -8.93 3.10
C ALA A 110 12.98 -10.29 2.57
N MET A 111 12.16 -10.33 1.51
CA MET A 111 11.72 -11.59 0.91
C MET A 111 12.88 -12.35 0.27
N ALA A 112 13.84 -11.64 -0.33
CA ALA A 112 15.02 -12.26 -0.93
C ALA A 112 15.92 -12.93 0.12
N ARG A 113 15.95 -12.41 1.34
CA ARG A 113 16.74 -12.98 2.44
C ARG A 113 16.05 -14.14 3.14
N ARG A 114 14.75 -14.31 2.96
CA ARG A 114 13.98 -15.38 3.58
C ARG A 114 14.04 -16.64 2.73
N ARG A 115 13.73 -17.77 3.36
CA ARG A 115 13.64 -19.06 2.67
C ARG A 115 12.61 -18.96 1.53
N THR A 116 12.93 -19.52 0.36
CA THR A 116 12.01 -19.55 -0.77
C THR A 116 10.71 -20.26 -0.38
N PRO A 117 9.54 -19.61 -0.56
CA PRO A 117 8.26 -20.23 -0.22
C PRO A 117 7.99 -21.46 -1.07
N ARG A 118 7.42 -22.49 -0.46
CA ARG A 118 7.06 -23.74 -1.16
C ARG A 118 5.82 -23.59 -2.02
N ASP A 119 4.88 -22.76 -1.59
CA ASP A 119 3.60 -22.58 -2.25
C ASP A 119 3.07 -21.17 -1.99
N LYS A 120 1.91 -20.88 -2.54
CA LYS A 120 1.28 -19.56 -2.39
C LYS A 120 0.90 -19.24 -0.94
N GLY A 121 0.47 -20.25 -0.19
CA GLY A 121 0.15 -20.08 1.23
C GLY A 121 1.38 -19.68 2.04
N ALA A 122 2.52 -20.30 1.78
CA ALA A 122 3.78 -19.95 2.42
C ALA A 122 4.22 -18.53 2.06
N LEU A 123 4.05 -18.12 0.80
CA LEU A 123 4.34 -16.76 0.37
C LEU A 123 3.46 -15.75 1.10
N LYS A 124 2.16 -16.01 1.17
CA LYS A 124 1.21 -15.15 1.90
C LYS A 124 1.58 -15.03 3.37
N SER A 125 1.95 -16.14 4.01
CA SER A 125 2.37 -16.15 5.41
C SER A 125 3.64 -15.32 5.61
N SER A 126 4.60 -15.42 4.71
CA SER A 126 5.85 -14.68 4.77
C SER A 126 5.61 -13.17 4.61
N LEU A 127 4.77 -12.77 3.65
CA LEU A 127 4.36 -11.38 3.47
C LEU A 127 3.66 -10.83 4.71
N THR A 128 2.71 -11.58 5.23
CA THR A 128 1.94 -11.18 6.42
C THR A 128 2.87 -10.99 7.62
N SER A 129 3.78 -11.93 7.83
CA SER A 129 4.77 -11.86 8.93
C SER A 129 5.62 -10.59 8.83
N TYR A 130 6.14 -10.29 7.63
CA TYR A 130 6.94 -9.10 7.41
C TYR A 130 6.13 -7.82 7.68
N MET A 131 4.93 -7.73 7.10
CA MET A 131 4.08 -6.54 7.26
C MET A 131 3.65 -6.34 8.72
N ARG A 132 3.35 -7.42 9.44
CA ARG A 132 3.03 -7.35 10.86
C ARG A 132 4.22 -6.86 11.68
N SER A 133 5.43 -7.29 11.34
CA SER A 133 6.63 -6.80 12.05
C SER A 133 6.83 -5.30 11.82
N LEU A 134 6.55 -4.80 10.61
CA LEU A 134 6.60 -3.38 10.33
C LEU A 134 5.53 -2.59 11.08
N GLN A 135 4.30 -3.13 11.19
CA GLN A 135 3.25 -2.49 11.97
C GLN A 135 3.64 -2.29 13.43
N ARG A 136 4.48 -3.16 13.96
CA ARG A 136 4.99 -3.06 15.33
C ARG A 136 6.22 -2.15 15.44
N CYS A 137 6.69 -1.58 14.33
CA CYS A 137 7.89 -0.74 14.31
C CYS A 137 7.61 0.59 13.59
N PRO A 138 6.82 1.50 14.19
CA PRO A 138 6.48 2.78 13.55
C PRO A 138 7.69 3.61 13.18
N ALA A 139 8.80 3.50 13.94
CA ALA A 139 10.03 4.23 13.63
C ALA A 139 10.58 3.83 12.26
N LYS A 140 10.54 2.55 11.91
CA LYS A 140 10.97 2.07 10.60
C LYS A 140 10.07 2.62 9.49
N VAL A 141 8.76 2.59 9.70
CA VAL A 141 7.79 3.12 8.74
C VAL A 141 8.03 4.61 8.48
N ARG A 142 8.29 5.38 9.53
CA ARG A 142 8.60 6.81 9.38
C ARG A 142 9.83 7.06 8.51
N THR A 143 10.80 6.15 8.47
CA THR A 143 11.99 6.32 7.64
C THR A 143 11.67 6.36 6.14
N PHE A 144 10.55 5.77 5.72
CA PHE A 144 10.14 5.79 4.32
C PHE A 144 9.73 7.18 3.83
N PHE A 145 9.56 8.14 4.75
CA PHE A 145 9.22 9.53 4.43
C PHE A 145 10.44 10.46 4.45
N GLN A 146 11.64 9.95 4.69
CA GLN A 146 12.83 10.79 4.86
C GLN A 146 13.47 11.26 3.55
N ALA A 147 13.23 10.55 2.44
CA ALA A 147 13.79 10.95 1.16
C ALA A 147 13.25 12.34 0.74
N PRO A 148 14.10 13.20 0.13
CA PRO A 148 13.64 14.53 -0.28
C PRO A 148 12.41 14.51 -1.19
N THR A 149 12.28 13.49 -2.03
CA THR A 149 11.15 13.34 -2.97
C THR A 149 9.81 13.07 -2.29
N VAL A 150 9.81 12.64 -1.02
CA VAL A 150 8.58 12.33 -0.29
C VAL A 150 8.37 13.21 0.95
N ARG A 151 9.22 14.22 1.17
CA ARG A 151 9.13 15.12 2.32
C ARG A 151 7.82 15.89 2.40
N TYR A 152 7.19 16.14 1.26
CA TYR A 152 5.90 16.83 1.22
C TYR A 152 4.83 16.08 2.04
N ALA A 153 5.00 14.79 2.26
CA ALA A 153 4.07 13.93 3.01
C ALA A 153 4.53 13.68 4.45
N ALA A 154 5.72 14.16 4.79
CA ALA A 154 6.27 13.95 6.13
C ALA A 154 5.60 14.83 7.18
#